data_efea889721a63722209826830c7c9575
#
_entry.id   efea889721a63722209826830c7c9575
#
_cell.length_a   1.000
_cell.length_b   1.000
_cell.length_c   1.000
_cell.angle_alpha   90.00
_cell.angle_beta   90.00
_cell.angle_gamma   90.00
#
_symmetry.space_group_name_H-M   'P 1'
#
loop_
_entity.id
_entity.type
_entity.pdbx_description
1 polymer ?
#
loop_
_entity_poly.entity_id
_entity_poly.type
_entity_poly.pdbx_seq_one_letter_code
_entity_poly.pdbx_strand_id
1 'polypeptide(L)'
;MARQRYRVWTTRLIALFFLAVIVSAGMRWWWLSLAKSEVALPQKTLTEPPPLSEKPFEKIAPVVAHPLDEVLALAREALRKHRENHQDYTATLLKTERIGKALAPSNTIFIKLRYNPLQSNEASRSINVYLKFLEPKAQAGREVLYAPERNNGMLKAHEGGLLGLLSVDLTPNSVLAMRGNRHPITELGIEKLLTTLIEKGERDRKLGDCQVVRTDGETIDGRPCERVDVIHPQKRVIHDGAPIDHEFFIARIWFDKEKLIPLKYASYSWPLEEGGEPLLDEEYTYTELQLNVGLDDSDFDTEHPDYRFP
;
A
#
# COMPACT_ATOMS: atom_id res chain seq x y z
N MET A 1 -23.61 26.33 -51.23
CA MET A 1 -22.71 25.76 -50.17
C MET A 1 -23.02 24.28 -49.83
N ALA A 2 -24.04 23.63 -50.35
CA ALA A 2 -24.39 22.24 -50.02
C ALA A 2 -23.62 21.16 -50.80
N ARG A 3 -23.08 21.44 -51.96
CA ARG A 3 -22.39 20.45 -52.82
C ARG A 3 -20.97 20.05 -52.36
N GLN A 4 -20.33 20.85 -51.49
CA GLN A 4 -18.93 20.59 -51.01
C GLN A 4 -18.89 19.65 -49.79
N ARG A 5 -19.95 19.53 -49.03
CA ARG A 5 -20.02 18.63 -47.86
C ARG A 5 -20.22 17.15 -48.23
N TYR A 6 -20.88 16.84 -49.35
CA TYR A 6 -21.08 15.44 -49.78
C TYR A 6 -19.83 14.78 -50.33
N ARG A 7 -18.87 15.53 -50.85
CA ARG A 7 -17.64 15.00 -51.44
C ARG A 7 -16.63 14.54 -50.37
N VAL A 8 -16.66 15.11 -49.19
CA VAL A 8 -15.76 14.74 -48.07
C VAL A 8 -16.22 13.48 -47.35
N TRP A 9 -17.53 13.23 -47.30
CA TRP A 9 -18.09 12.03 -46.65
C TRP A 9 -17.91 10.78 -47.50
N THR A 10 -18.05 10.86 -48.80
CA THR A 10 -17.83 9.70 -49.68
C THR A 10 -16.38 9.27 -49.77
N THR A 11 -15.40 10.18 -49.71
CA THR A 11 -13.98 9.82 -49.66
C THR A 11 -13.56 9.18 -48.34
N ARG A 12 -14.16 9.57 -47.22
CA ARG A 12 -13.87 8.94 -45.92
C ARG A 12 -14.47 7.55 -45.77
N LEU A 13 -15.65 7.30 -46.30
CA LEU A 13 -16.28 5.98 -46.32
C LEU A 13 -15.55 5.00 -47.24
N ILE A 14 -15.03 5.45 -48.39
CA ILE A 14 -14.27 4.62 -49.32
C ILE A 14 -12.89 4.26 -48.67
N ALA A 15 -12.24 5.19 -47.99
CA ALA A 15 -10.97 4.93 -47.29
C ALA A 15 -11.14 3.91 -46.14
N LEU A 16 -12.23 3.97 -45.39
CA LEU A 16 -12.50 2.98 -44.31
C LEU A 16 -12.86 1.60 -44.89
N PHE A 17 -13.50 1.52 -46.05
CA PHE A 17 -13.79 0.25 -46.69
C PHE A 17 -12.52 -0.44 -47.21
N PHE A 18 -11.57 0.31 -47.77
CA PHE A 18 -10.28 -0.23 -48.23
C PHE A 18 -9.39 -0.66 -47.06
N LEU A 19 -9.43 0.05 -45.94
CA LEU A 19 -8.69 -0.35 -44.73
C LEU A 19 -9.22 -1.67 -44.15
N ALA A 20 -10.54 -1.86 -44.13
CA ALA A 20 -11.15 -3.10 -43.62
C ALA A 20 -10.85 -4.32 -44.54
N VAL A 21 -10.77 -4.12 -45.85
CA VAL A 21 -10.40 -5.20 -46.80
C VAL A 21 -8.94 -5.60 -46.69
N ILE A 22 -8.03 -4.64 -46.47
CA ILE A 22 -6.58 -4.94 -46.27
C ILE A 22 -6.35 -5.71 -44.99
N VAL A 23 -7.02 -5.33 -43.88
CA VAL A 23 -6.90 -6.02 -42.60
C VAL A 23 -7.46 -7.44 -42.65
N SER A 24 -8.58 -7.66 -43.36
CA SER A 24 -9.17 -9.01 -43.52
C SER A 24 -8.35 -9.90 -44.44
N ALA A 25 -7.69 -9.37 -45.48
CA ALA A 25 -6.78 -10.13 -46.34
C ALA A 25 -5.48 -10.49 -45.63
N GLY A 26 -4.91 -9.61 -44.81
CA GLY A 26 -3.71 -9.86 -43.99
C GLY A 26 -3.93 -10.94 -42.94
N MET A 27 -5.09 -10.94 -42.28
CA MET A 27 -5.45 -11.94 -41.28
C MET A 27 -5.67 -13.33 -41.88
N ARG A 28 -6.27 -13.41 -43.07
CA ARG A 28 -6.42 -14.71 -43.81
C ARG A 28 -5.08 -15.28 -44.28
N TRP A 29 -4.14 -14.45 -44.68
CA TRP A 29 -2.81 -14.89 -45.12
C TRP A 29 -1.98 -15.36 -43.93
N TRP A 30 -2.08 -14.71 -42.77
CA TRP A 30 -1.41 -15.13 -41.54
C TRP A 30 -1.99 -16.46 -41.00
N TRP A 31 -3.30 -16.67 -41.09
CA TRP A 31 -3.94 -17.96 -40.71
C TRP A 31 -3.55 -19.11 -41.65
N LEU A 32 -3.41 -18.87 -42.95
CA LEU A 32 -2.99 -19.87 -43.91
C LEU A 32 -1.49 -20.22 -43.84
N SER A 33 -0.65 -19.33 -43.31
CA SER A 33 0.77 -19.63 -43.07
C SER A 33 1.01 -20.46 -41.82
N LEU A 34 0.10 -20.38 -40.82
CA LEU A 34 0.15 -21.19 -39.58
C LEU A 34 -0.33 -22.65 -39.81
N ALA A 35 -1.10 -22.90 -40.86
CA ALA A 35 -1.63 -24.24 -41.17
C ALA A 35 -0.69 -25.17 -41.97
N LYS A 36 0.53 -24.72 -42.28
CA LYS A 36 1.50 -25.48 -43.09
C LYS A 36 2.77 -25.95 -42.36
N SER A 37 2.82 -25.87 -41.07
CA SER A 37 3.89 -26.48 -40.29
C SER A 37 3.38 -27.76 -39.63
N GLU A 38 3.26 -28.82 -40.40
CA GLU A 38 3.32 -30.17 -39.85
C GLU A 38 4.74 -30.39 -39.33
N VAL A 39 4.93 -30.20 -38.05
CA VAL A 39 6.15 -30.59 -37.35
C VAL A 39 6.10 -32.11 -37.22
N ALA A 40 6.85 -32.79 -38.07
CA ALA A 40 7.13 -34.19 -37.88
C ALA A 40 7.79 -34.38 -36.51
N LEU A 41 7.12 -35.12 -35.63
CA LEU A 41 7.66 -35.50 -34.34
C LEU A 41 8.89 -36.43 -34.61
N PRO A 42 10.09 -36.09 -34.12
CA PRO A 42 11.22 -37.00 -34.23
C PRO A 42 10.89 -38.24 -33.38
N GLN A 43 10.95 -39.42 -34.00
CA GLN A 43 10.91 -40.71 -33.30
C GLN A 43 12.12 -40.75 -32.36
N LYS A 44 11.85 -40.63 -31.06
CA LYS A 44 12.85 -40.74 -30.02
C LYS A 44 13.28 -42.19 -29.91
N THR A 45 14.38 -42.55 -30.58
CA THR A 45 15.09 -43.78 -30.31
C THR A 45 15.45 -43.81 -28.82
N LEU A 46 14.99 -44.82 -28.10
CA LEU A 46 15.37 -45.08 -26.72
C LEU A 46 16.86 -45.44 -26.70
N THR A 47 17.71 -44.43 -26.59
CA THR A 47 19.10 -44.63 -26.19
C THR A 47 19.13 -44.73 -24.66
N GLU A 48 19.79 -45.78 -24.17
CA GLU A 48 20.03 -45.93 -22.72
C GLU A 48 20.53 -44.62 -22.10
N PRO A 49 20.03 -44.26 -20.91
CA PRO A 49 20.53 -43.05 -20.23
C PRO A 49 22.03 -43.24 -19.99
N PRO A 50 22.83 -42.19 -20.23
CA PRO A 50 24.25 -42.22 -19.87
C PRO A 50 24.40 -42.49 -18.38
N PRO A 51 25.46 -43.19 -17.93
CA PRO A 51 25.67 -43.42 -16.51
C PRO A 51 25.69 -42.11 -15.75
N LEU A 52 24.94 -42.05 -14.66
CA LEU A 52 24.92 -40.91 -13.75
C LEU A 52 26.35 -40.56 -13.33
N SER A 53 26.88 -39.49 -13.88
CA SER A 53 28.14 -38.92 -13.42
C SER A 53 27.92 -38.51 -11.94
N GLU A 54 28.54 -39.25 -11.04
CA GLU A 54 28.68 -38.85 -9.63
C GLU A 54 29.56 -37.60 -9.58
N LYS A 55 29.02 -36.45 -9.99
CA LYS A 55 29.58 -35.18 -9.57
C LYS A 55 29.33 -35.08 -8.06
N PRO A 56 30.37 -34.86 -7.24
CA PRO A 56 30.16 -34.63 -5.82
C PRO A 56 29.12 -33.51 -5.67
N PHE A 57 28.10 -33.70 -4.82
CA PHE A 57 27.20 -32.65 -4.45
C PHE A 57 28.06 -31.45 -3.99
N GLU A 58 28.11 -30.43 -4.83
CA GLU A 58 28.75 -29.17 -4.46
C GLU A 58 28.06 -28.75 -3.17
N LYS A 59 28.81 -28.70 -2.07
CA LYS A 59 28.30 -28.25 -0.78
C LYS A 59 27.72 -26.86 -1.03
N ILE A 60 26.39 -26.77 -1.11
CA ILE A 60 25.68 -25.50 -1.13
C ILE A 60 26.17 -24.78 0.15
N ALA A 61 26.93 -23.71 -0.04
CA ALA A 61 27.35 -22.87 1.08
C ALA A 61 26.07 -22.52 1.89
N PRO A 62 26.11 -22.56 3.22
CA PRO A 62 24.95 -22.22 4.01
C PRO A 62 24.46 -20.84 3.54
N VAL A 63 23.20 -20.77 3.09
CA VAL A 63 22.56 -19.50 2.76
C VAL A 63 22.57 -18.71 4.06
N VAL A 64 23.40 -17.68 4.14
CA VAL A 64 23.40 -16.77 5.29
C VAL A 64 22.04 -16.10 5.29
N ALA A 65 21.23 -16.37 6.32
CA ALA A 65 19.91 -15.80 6.44
C ALA A 65 20.04 -14.28 6.57
N HIS A 66 19.28 -13.56 5.77
CA HIS A 66 19.27 -12.09 5.83
C HIS A 66 18.54 -11.63 7.12
N PRO A 67 18.98 -10.58 7.83
CA PRO A 67 18.34 -10.13 9.06
C PRO A 67 16.83 -9.86 8.92
N LEU A 68 16.37 -9.44 7.74
CA LEU A 68 14.96 -9.19 7.46
C LEU A 68 14.11 -10.45 7.22
N ASP A 69 14.70 -11.64 7.04
CA ASP A 69 13.93 -12.84 6.70
C ASP A 69 12.88 -13.18 7.76
N GLU A 70 13.26 -13.12 9.04
CA GLU A 70 12.32 -13.37 10.15
C GLU A 70 11.26 -12.27 10.28
N VAL A 71 11.65 -11.00 10.09
CA VAL A 71 10.73 -9.85 10.17
C VAL A 71 9.72 -9.90 9.04
N LEU A 72 10.15 -10.24 7.83
CA LEU A 72 9.26 -10.42 6.68
C LEU A 72 8.32 -11.61 6.88
N ALA A 73 8.79 -12.70 7.47
CA ALA A 73 7.93 -13.84 7.81
C ALA A 73 6.87 -13.43 8.84
N LEU A 74 7.25 -12.70 9.89
CA LEU A 74 6.32 -12.16 10.89
C LEU A 74 5.28 -11.23 10.26
N ALA A 75 5.71 -10.29 9.42
CA ALA A 75 4.81 -9.33 8.77
C ALA A 75 3.81 -10.01 7.81
N ARG A 76 4.26 -11.04 7.07
CA ARG A 76 3.38 -11.85 6.19
C ARG A 76 2.36 -12.65 6.99
N GLU A 77 2.77 -13.24 8.09
CA GLU A 77 1.86 -13.98 8.98
C GLU A 77 0.85 -13.03 9.65
N ALA A 78 1.28 -11.85 10.09
CA ALA A 78 0.41 -10.80 10.60
C ALA A 78 -0.63 -10.37 9.55
N LEU A 79 -0.20 -10.15 8.30
CA LEU A 79 -1.08 -9.78 7.19
C LEU A 79 -2.11 -10.90 6.90
N ARG A 80 -1.65 -12.15 6.83
CA ARG A 80 -2.53 -13.30 6.60
C ARG A 80 -3.60 -13.39 7.68
N LYS A 81 -3.20 -13.39 8.97
CA LYS A 81 -4.14 -13.44 10.09
C LYS A 81 -5.09 -12.25 10.11
N HIS A 82 -4.58 -11.05 9.80
CA HIS A 82 -5.42 -9.85 9.74
C HIS A 82 -6.52 -9.99 8.67
N ARG A 83 -6.17 -10.47 7.47
CA ARG A 83 -7.12 -10.69 6.38
C ARG A 83 -8.17 -11.74 6.68
N GLU A 84 -7.78 -12.82 7.35
CA GLU A 84 -8.66 -13.93 7.68
C GLU A 84 -9.65 -13.58 8.80
N ASN A 85 -9.21 -12.79 9.78
CA ASN A 85 -9.94 -12.62 11.03
C ASN A 85 -10.57 -11.24 11.24
N HIS A 86 -10.18 -10.22 10.44
CA HIS A 86 -10.63 -8.85 10.71
C HIS A 86 -11.27 -8.22 9.46
N GLN A 87 -12.52 -7.80 9.61
CA GLN A 87 -13.30 -7.15 8.55
C GLN A 87 -13.41 -5.64 8.77
N ASP A 88 -13.45 -5.23 10.01
CA ASP A 88 -13.61 -3.84 10.41
C ASP A 88 -12.99 -3.58 11.78
N TYR A 89 -12.86 -2.33 12.13
CA TYR A 89 -12.48 -1.91 13.47
C TYR A 89 -12.81 -0.44 13.75
N THR A 90 -12.89 -0.10 15.03
CA THR A 90 -12.77 1.27 15.53
C THR A 90 -11.49 1.43 16.33
N ALA A 91 -10.93 2.62 16.35
CA ALA A 91 -9.75 2.95 17.12
C ALA A 91 -9.64 4.48 17.36
N THR A 92 -8.79 4.86 18.30
CA THR A 92 -8.24 6.21 18.40
C THR A 92 -6.80 6.17 17.86
N LEU A 93 -6.55 6.91 16.78
CA LEU A 93 -5.23 7.06 16.16
C LEU A 93 -4.54 8.32 16.71
N LEU A 94 -3.38 8.15 17.33
CA LEU A 94 -2.43 9.21 17.59
C LEU A 94 -1.50 9.33 16.40
N LYS A 95 -1.49 10.47 15.71
CA LYS A 95 -0.75 10.70 14.47
C LYS A 95 0.17 11.91 14.61
N THR A 96 1.46 11.69 14.37
CA THR A 96 2.47 12.75 14.31
C THR A 96 3.26 12.62 13.01
N GLU A 97 3.36 13.67 12.22
CA GLU A 97 4.04 13.66 10.94
C GLU A 97 4.93 14.90 10.76
N ARG A 98 6.08 14.70 10.14
CA ARG A 98 6.95 15.78 9.66
C ARG A 98 6.50 16.20 8.26
N ILE A 99 6.08 17.45 8.14
CA ILE A 99 5.69 18.05 6.86
C ILE A 99 6.77 19.05 6.44
N GLY A 100 7.51 18.70 5.40
CA GLY A 100 8.72 19.44 5.03
C GLY A 100 9.78 19.37 6.14
N LYS A 101 10.16 20.53 6.71
CA LYS A 101 11.18 20.58 7.78
C LYS A 101 10.58 20.58 9.20
N ALA A 102 9.27 20.75 9.35
CA ALA A 102 8.64 20.91 10.64
C ALA A 102 7.88 19.64 11.06
N LEU A 103 8.06 19.23 12.32
CA LEU A 103 7.20 18.23 12.93
C LEU A 103 5.86 18.89 13.27
N ALA A 104 4.77 18.40 12.69
CA ALA A 104 3.43 18.91 12.96
C ALA A 104 2.98 18.53 14.38
N PRO A 105 2.08 19.31 15.00
CA PRO A 105 1.42 18.89 16.23
C PRO A 105 0.74 17.53 16.07
N SER A 106 0.80 16.71 17.11
CA SER A 106 0.13 15.40 17.13
C SER A 106 -1.39 15.58 16.98
N ASN A 107 -1.99 14.71 16.17
CA ASN A 107 -3.45 14.63 16.04
C ASN A 107 -3.96 13.41 16.83
N THR A 108 -5.10 13.57 17.49
CA THR A 108 -5.91 12.50 18.03
C THR A 108 -7.15 12.36 17.16
N ILE A 109 -7.34 11.18 16.53
CA ILE A 109 -8.37 10.97 15.51
C ILE A 109 -9.13 9.69 15.86
N PHE A 110 -10.45 9.79 16.05
CA PHE A 110 -11.30 8.61 16.09
C PHE A 110 -11.52 8.07 14.69
N ILE A 111 -11.41 6.74 14.55
CA ILE A 111 -11.50 6.04 13.26
C ILE A 111 -12.58 4.97 13.33
N LYS A 112 -13.42 4.91 12.28
CA LYS A 112 -14.14 3.70 11.87
C LYS A 112 -13.57 3.27 10.53
N LEU A 113 -13.14 2.01 10.41
CA LEU A 113 -12.59 1.48 9.16
C LEU A 113 -13.15 0.09 8.87
N ARG A 114 -13.67 -0.10 7.66
CA ARG A 114 -14.13 -1.39 7.14
C ARG A 114 -13.40 -1.71 5.84
N TYR A 115 -12.95 -2.96 5.72
CA TYR A 115 -12.32 -3.47 4.50
C TYR A 115 -13.36 -3.96 3.51
N ASN A 116 -13.19 -3.58 2.24
CA ASN A 116 -13.94 -4.17 1.14
C ASN A 116 -13.30 -5.52 0.72
N PRO A 117 -14.01 -6.39 -0.01
CA PRO A 117 -13.42 -7.62 -0.52
C PRO A 117 -12.15 -7.35 -1.34
N LEU A 118 -11.12 -8.20 -1.17
CA LEU A 118 -9.88 -8.09 -1.92
C LEU A 118 -10.14 -8.39 -3.41
N GLN A 119 -9.73 -7.49 -4.28
CA GLN A 119 -9.79 -7.70 -5.72
C GLN A 119 -8.53 -8.43 -6.21
N SER A 120 -8.66 -9.21 -7.30
CA SER A 120 -7.61 -10.13 -7.76
C SER A 120 -6.29 -9.47 -8.18
N ASN A 121 -6.27 -8.17 -8.43
CA ASN A 121 -5.10 -7.41 -8.88
C ASN A 121 -4.58 -6.43 -7.83
N GLU A 122 -5.12 -6.44 -6.61
CA GLU A 122 -4.74 -5.50 -5.56
C GLU A 122 -3.86 -6.17 -4.50
N ALA A 123 -2.86 -5.45 -4.04
CA ALA A 123 -1.97 -5.89 -2.94
C ALA A 123 -2.65 -5.79 -1.57
N SER A 124 -3.66 -4.92 -1.42
CA SER A 124 -4.43 -4.72 -0.19
C SER A 124 -5.91 -4.46 -0.51
N ARG A 125 -6.78 -4.80 0.44
CA ARG A 125 -8.21 -4.49 0.35
C ARG A 125 -8.41 -2.98 0.31
N SER A 126 -9.34 -2.49 -0.50
CA SER A 126 -9.81 -1.10 -0.40
C SER A 126 -10.61 -0.91 0.89
N ILE A 127 -10.76 0.35 1.30
CA ILE A 127 -11.34 0.68 2.61
C ILE A 127 -12.52 1.66 2.47
N ASN A 128 -13.49 1.50 3.37
CA ASN A 128 -14.41 2.54 3.76
C ASN A 128 -13.92 3.08 5.10
N VAL A 129 -13.83 4.40 5.26
CA VAL A 129 -13.29 4.99 6.48
C VAL A 129 -14.02 6.30 6.84
N TYR A 130 -14.32 6.43 8.12
CA TYR A 130 -14.74 7.68 8.74
C TYR A 130 -13.70 8.11 9.76
N LEU A 131 -13.33 9.38 9.74
CA LEU A 131 -12.38 10.02 10.65
C LEU A 131 -13.05 11.21 11.33
N LYS A 132 -12.87 11.29 12.66
CA LYS A 132 -13.24 12.47 13.44
C LYS A 132 -12.03 12.97 14.22
N PHE A 133 -11.60 14.17 13.92
CA PHE A 133 -10.48 14.79 14.62
C PHE A 133 -10.94 15.27 16.00
N LEU A 134 -10.24 14.83 17.03
CA LEU A 134 -10.51 15.16 18.42
C LEU A 134 -9.55 16.26 18.93
N GLU A 135 -8.27 16.14 18.54
CA GLU A 135 -7.19 17.06 18.87
C GLU A 135 -6.26 17.29 17.68
N PRO A 136 -5.53 18.41 17.62
CA PRO A 136 -5.59 19.58 18.50
C PRO A 136 -6.87 20.40 18.30
N LYS A 137 -7.17 21.31 19.25
CA LYS A 137 -8.37 22.14 19.23
C LYS A 137 -8.63 22.86 17.89
N ALA A 138 -7.56 23.23 17.18
CA ALA A 138 -7.66 23.87 15.86
C ALA A 138 -8.26 22.97 14.77
N GLN A 139 -8.27 21.67 14.96
CA GLN A 139 -8.82 20.67 14.03
C GLN A 139 -9.99 19.89 14.62
N ALA A 140 -10.28 20.07 15.90
CA ALA A 140 -11.33 19.36 16.60
C ALA A 140 -12.69 19.56 15.93
N GLY A 141 -13.42 18.44 15.72
CA GLY A 141 -14.71 18.44 15.02
C GLY A 141 -14.62 18.40 13.49
N ARG A 142 -13.41 18.39 12.89
CA ARG A 142 -13.26 18.03 11.47
C ARG A 142 -13.67 16.58 11.30
N GLU A 143 -14.45 16.30 10.26
CA GLU A 143 -14.82 14.94 9.88
C GLU A 143 -14.45 14.69 8.43
N VAL A 144 -14.01 13.47 8.15
CA VAL A 144 -13.64 13.01 6.81
C VAL A 144 -14.26 11.64 6.60
N LEU A 145 -14.96 11.47 5.48
CA LEU A 145 -15.56 10.22 5.07
C LEU A 145 -15.04 9.83 3.69
N TYR A 146 -14.55 8.61 3.58
CA TYR A 146 -14.10 8.02 2.33
C TYR A 146 -14.77 6.66 2.16
N ALA A 147 -15.66 6.58 1.18
CA ALA A 147 -16.32 5.36 0.74
C ALA A 147 -16.31 5.40 -0.81
N PRO A 148 -15.29 4.79 -1.46
CA PRO A 148 -15.01 5.02 -2.88
C PRO A 148 -16.19 4.68 -3.81
N GLU A 149 -16.97 3.66 -3.49
CA GLU A 149 -18.12 3.25 -4.29
C GLU A 149 -19.29 4.22 -4.18
N ARG A 150 -19.40 4.98 -3.09
CA ARG A 150 -20.50 5.92 -2.83
C ARG A 150 -20.24 7.33 -3.37
N ASN A 151 -18.98 7.77 -3.43
CA ASN A 151 -18.61 9.13 -3.81
C ASN A 151 -17.61 9.18 -4.98
N ASN A 152 -17.76 8.27 -5.96
CA ASN A 152 -16.92 8.22 -7.17
C ASN A 152 -15.41 8.26 -6.87
N GLY A 153 -14.96 7.60 -5.80
CA GLY A 153 -13.57 7.57 -5.36
C GLY A 153 -13.09 8.86 -4.68
N MET A 154 -13.97 9.83 -4.43
CA MET A 154 -13.63 11.04 -3.69
C MET A 154 -13.89 10.86 -2.19
N LEU A 155 -13.12 11.55 -1.37
CA LEU A 155 -13.44 11.74 0.04
C LEU A 155 -14.34 12.96 0.21
N LYS A 156 -15.20 12.94 1.21
CA LYS A 156 -15.96 14.11 1.66
C LYS A 156 -15.39 14.58 3.00
N ALA A 157 -15.17 15.88 3.14
CA ALA A 157 -14.63 16.46 4.36
C ALA A 157 -15.33 17.77 4.72
N HIS A 158 -15.43 18.04 6.02
CA HIS A 158 -15.79 19.34 6.55
C HIS A 158 -14.96 19.70 7.79
N GLU A 159 -14.84 20.98 8.06
CA GLU A 159 -14.14 21.47 9.24
C GLU A 159 -15.06 21.45 10.48
N GLY A 160 -14.47 21.54 11.67
CA GLY A 160 -15.23 21.73 12.91
C GLY A 160 -15.72 23.17 13.13
N GLY A 161 -16.68 23.33 14.05
CA GLY A 161 -17.17 24.64 14.47
C GLY A 161 -17.96 25.39 13.38
N LEU A 162 -17.81 26.73 13.34
CA LEU A 162 -18.54 27.57 12.37
C LEU A 162 -18.14 27.33 10.90
N LEU A 163 -16.96 26.79 10.64
CA LEU A 163 -16.52 26.40 9.30
C LEU A 163 -17.11 25.07 8.82
N GLY A 164 -17.76 24.32 9.72
CA GLY A 164 -18.42 23.05 9.43
C GLY A 164 -19.73 23.14 8.64
N LEU A 165 -20.14 24.35 8.23
CA LEU A 165 -21.37 24.56 7.44
C LEU A 165 -21.24 24.15 5.96
N LEU A 166 -20.04 23.83 5.50
CA LEU A 166 -19.74 23.43 4.12
C LEU A 166 -18.89 22.16 4.13
N SER A 167 -19.29 21.20 3.33
CA SER A 167 -18.45 20.04 2.98
C SER A 167 -17.85 20.20 1.59
N VAL A 168 -16.70 19.55 1.38
CA VAL A 168 -16.00 19.51 0.11
C VAL A 168 -15.73 18.08 -0.31
N ASP A 169 -15.87 17.80 -1.60
CA ASP A 169 -15.47 16.54 -2.19
C ASP A 169 -14.06 16.69 -2.80
N LEU A 170 -13.14 15.82 -2.42
CA LEU A 170 -11.74 15.89 -2.81
C LEU A 170 -11.26 14.54 -3.32
N THR A 171 -10.45 14.54 -4.39
CA THR A 171 -9.70 13.34 -4.73
C THR A 171 -8.64 13.08 -3.64
N PRO A 172 -8.42 11.81 -3.24
CA PRO A 172 -7.49 11.47 -2.13
C PRO A 172 -6.09 12.07 -2.27
N ASN A 173 -5.57 12.16 -3.49
CA ASN A 173 -4.22 12.67 -3.79
C ASN A 173 -4.19 14.15 -4.18
N SER A 174 -5.30 14.88 -4.06
CA SER A 174 -5.32 16.31 -4.38
C SER A 174 -4.47 17.11 -3.38
N VAL A 175 -3.94 18.24 -3.83
CA VAL A 175 -3.12 19.14 -2.99
C VAL A 175 -3.86 19.54 -1.71
N LEU A 176 -5.19 19.71 -1.78
CA LEU A 176 -6.00 20.08 -0.63
C LEU A 176 -6.19 18.92 0.33
N ALA A 177 -6.45 17.70 -0.15
CA ALA A 177 -6.55 16.50 0.68
C ALA A 177 -5.22 16.15 1.35
N MET A 178 -4.10 16.36 0.64
CA MET A 178 -2.75 16.09 1.13
C MET A 178 -2.18 17.20 2.04
N ARG A 179 -2.89 18.31 2.18
CA ARG A 179 -2.41 19.42 3.01
C ARG A 179 -2.26 19.00 4.47
N GLY A 180 -1.02 18.98 4.96
CA GLY A 180 -0.69 18.54 6.32
C GLY A 180 -0.69 17.04 6.54
N ASN A 181 -0.69 16.24 5.44
CA ASN A 181 -0.61 14.78 5.47
C ASN A 181 0.57 14.30 4.61
N ARG A 182 1.28 13.27 5.07
CA ARG A 182 2.32 12.58 4.30
C ARG A 182 1.72 11.56 3.34
N HIS A 183 0.63 10.93 3.74
CA HIS A 183 -0.01 9.82 3.04
C HIS A 183 -1.47 10.14 2.73
N PRO A 184 -1.98 9.75 1.57
CA PRO A 184 -3.40 9.88 1.25
C PRO A 184 -4.24 8.93 2.11
N ILE A 185 -5.52 9.27 2.26
CA ILE A 185 -6.47 8.47 3.06
C ILE A 185 -6.57 7.02 2.59
N THR A 186 -6.29 6.74 1.32
CA THR A 186 -6.26 5.40 0.71
C THR A 186 -5.11 4.51 1.23
N GLU A 187 -4.13 5.10 1.91
CA GLU A 187 -3.02 4.39 2.54
C GLU A 187 -3.23 4.17 4.04
N LEU A 188 -4.39 4.55 4.57
CA LEU A 188 -4.74 4.32 5.96
C LEU A 188 -5.06 2.84 6.22
N GLY A 189 -4.78 2.39 7.45
CA GLY A 189 -5.21 1.11 7.97
C GLY A 189 -4.10 0.09 8.18
N ILE A 190 -4.41 -0.85 9.07
CA ILE A 190 -3.46 -1.88 9.54
C ILE A 190 -3.00 -2.78 8.39
N GLU A 191 -3.91 -3.17 7.49
CA GLU A 191 -3.55 -4.00 6.34
C GLU A 191 -2.60 -3.29 5.38
N LYS A 192 -2.87 -2.01 5.09
CA LYS A 192 -2.02 -1.22 4.20
C LYS A 192 -0.63 -1.00 4.81
N LEU A 193 -0.56 -0.74 6.12
CA LEU A 193 0.71 -0.65 6.83
C LEU A 193 1.51 -1.95 6.68
N LEU A 194 0.90 -3.13 6.95
CA LEU A 194 1.55 -4.43 6.82
C LEU A 194 2.02 -4.69 5.38
N THR A 195 1.19 -4.39 4.38
CA THR A 195 1.55 -4.56 2.97
C THR A 195 2.75 -3.68 2.60
N THR A 196 2.73 -2.41 3.01
CA THR A 196 3.82 -1.46 2.77
C THR A 196 5.12 -1.89 3.48
N LEU A 197 5.04 -2.41 4.71
CA LEU A 197 6.20 -2.93 5.44
C LEU A 197 6.83 -4.13 4.70
N ILE A 198 6.00 -5.03 4.16
CA ILE A 198 6.48 -6.17 3.38
C ILE A 198 7.14 -5.69 2.09
N GLU A 199 6.50 -4.81 1.32
CA GLU A 199 7.04 -4.27 0.06
C GLU A 199 8.39 -3.56 0.27
N LYS A 200 8.48 -2.70 1.30
CA LYS A 200 9.72 -2.00 1.65
C LYS A 200 10.80 -2.96 2.14
N GLY A 201 10.46 -3.90 3.02
CA GLY A 201 11.39 -4.90 3.51
C GLY A 201 11.94 -5.82 2.44
N GLU A 202 11.11 -6.23 1.45
CA GLU A 202 11.55 -7.00 0.28
C GLU A 202 12.52 -6.23 -0.61
N ARG A 203 12.29 -4.91 -0.76
CA ARG A 203 13.21 -4.04 -1.47
C ARG A 203 14.53 -3.90 -0.71
N ASP A 204 14.47 -3.59 0.59
CA ASP A 204 15.65 -3.36 1.42
C ASP A 204 16.50 -4.63 1.55
N ARG A 205 15.86 -5.81 1.62
CA ARG A 205 16.54 -7.11 1.57
C ARG A 205 17.43 -7.29 0.33
N LYS A 206 17.08 -6.67 -0.79
CA LYS A 206 17.86 -6.72 -2.04
C LYS A 206 18.97 -5.68 -2.07
N LEU A 207 18.81 -4.58 -1.33
CA LEU A 207 19.74 -3.45 -1.37
C LEU A 207 20.99 -3.66 -0.51
N GLY A 208 20.97 -4.58 0.44
CA GLY A 208 22.13 -4.89 1.26
C GLY A 208 21.86 -4.90 2.75
N ASP A 209 22.90 -4.67 3.54
CA ASP A 209 22.88 -4.89 4.98
C ASP A 209 21.99 -3.89 5.73
N CYS A 210 21.15 -4.45 6.59
CA CYS A 210 20.46 -3.73 7.65
C CYS A 210 20.68 -4.44 8.99
N GLN A 211 20.39 -3.76 10.08
CA GLN A 211 20.37 -4.35 11.42
C GLN A 211 18.90 -4.50 11.84
N VAL A 212 18.60 -5.61 12.49
CA VAL A 212 17.30 -5.87 13.11
C VAL A 212 17.49 -6.06 14.59
N VAL A 213 16.77 -5.28 15.39
CA VAL A 213 16.75 -5.38 16.85
C VAL A 213 15.34 -5.70 17.29
N ARG A 214 15.15 -6.73 18.11
CA ARG A 214 13.87 -7.12 18.70
C ARG A 214 13.91 -6.83 20.20
N THR A 215 12.87 -6.20 20.71
CA THR A 215 12.75 -5.82 22.11
C THR A 215 11.42 -6.24 22.68
N ASP A 216 11.44 -6.95 23.77
CA ASP A 216 10.27 -7.41 24.51
C ASP A 216 9.96 -6.52 25.72
N GLY A 217 8.75 -6.67 26.26
CA GLY A 217 8.33 -6.06 27.52
C GLY A 217 7.76 -4.67 27.40
N GLU A 218 7.57 -4.16 26.19
CA GLU A 218 6.84 -2.91 25.95
C GLU A 218 5.33 -3.15 25.89
N THR A 219 4.55 -2.12 26.18
CA THR A 219 3.09 -2.17 26.12
C THR A 219 2.54 -0.97 25.37
N ILE A 220 1.52 -1.21 24.54
CA ILE A 220 0.74 -0.16 23.88
C ILE A 220 -0.72 -0.34 24.29
N ASP A 221 -1.31 0.67 24.89
CA ASP A 221 -2.70 0.63 25.36
C ASP A 221 -2.99 -0.62 26.24
N GLY A 222 -2.06 -0.95 27.15
CA GLY A 222 -2.14 -2.10 28.04
C GLY A 222 -1.90 -3.46 27.39
N ARG A 223 -1.65 -3.53 26.07
CA ARG A 223 -1.38 -4.76 25.33
C ARG A 223 0.13 -5.04 25.27
N PRO A 224 0.56 -6.24 25.66
CA PRO A 224 1.98 -6.63 25.53
C PRO A 224 2.41 -6.63 24.06
N CYS A 225 3.51 -5.94 23.78
CA CYS A 225 4.04 -5.82 22.43
C CYS A 225 5.46 -6.34 22.33
N GLU A 226 5.81 -6.79 21.13
CA GLU A 226 7.17 -6.94 20.68
C GLU A 226 7.51 -5.77 19.78
N ARG A 227 8.60 -5.06 20.07
CA ARG A 227 9.13 -4.02 19.17
C ARG A 227 10.18 -4.61 18.25
N VAL A 228 10.07 -4.29 16.96
CA VAL A 228 11.06 -4.62 15.94
C VAL A 228 11.58 -3.30 15.36
N ASP A 229 12.88 -3.09 15.48
CA ASP A 229 13.60 -1.97 14.87
C ASP A 229 14.39 -2.49 13.66
N VAL A 230 14.14 -1.89 12.48
CA VAL A 230 14.94 -2.09 11.27
C VAL A 230 15.79 -0.85 11.08
N ILE A 231 17.11 -1.03 11.04
CA ILE A 231 18.09 0.08 11.06
C ILE A 231 18.96 -0.01 9.82
N HIS A 232 19.07 1.08 9.07
CA HIS A 232 20.01 1.23 7.95
C HIS A 232 21.16 2.14 8.37
N PRO A 233 22.34 1.57 8.75
CA PRO A 233 23.47 2.37 9.23
C PRO A 233 23.96 3.39 8.20
N GLN A 234 23.84 3.04 6.92
CA GLN A 234 24.25 3.88 5.80
C GLN A 234 23.04 4.43 5.08
N LYS A 235 23.05 5.74 4.82
CA LYS A 235 21.99 6.39 4.04
C LYS A 235 22.04 5.96 2.57
N ARG A 236 23.25 5.76 2.03
CA ARG A 236 23.48 5.43 0.64
C ARG A 236 24.25 4.14 0.48
N VAL A 237 23.79 3.29 -0.39
CA VAL A 237 24.43 2.03 -0.78
C VAL A 237 24.68 2.00 -2.27
N ILE A 238 25.64 1.17 -2.72
CA ILE A 238 25.83 0.89 -4.14
C ILE A 238 25.20 -0.44 -4.47
N HIS A 239 24.21 -0.45 -5.33
CA HIS A 239 23.53 -1.64 -5.82
C HIS A 239 23.59 -1.67 -7.34
N ASP A 240 24.09 -2.77 -7.91
CA ASP A 240 24.32 -2.94 -9.37
C ASP A 240 25.12 -1.79 -9.99
N GLY A 241 26.10 -1.25 -9.24
CA GLY A 241 26.96 -0.16 -9.69
C GLY A 241 26.34 1.24 -9.62
N ALA A 242 25.10 1.37 -9.14
CA ALA A 242 24.39 2.64 -8.98
C ALA A 242 24.19 3.01 -7.49
N PRO A 243 24.31 4.30 -7.11
CA PRO A 243 23.99 4.73 -5.76
C PRO A 243 22.47 4.75 -5.54
N ILE A 244 22.01 4.12 -4.47
CA ILE A 244 20.60 4.11 -4.02
C ILE A 244 20.55 4.62 -2.58
N ASP A 245 19.61 5.50 -2.29
CA ASP A 245 19.38 5.99 -0.93
C ASP A 245 18.27 5.16 -0.26
N HIS A 246 18.51 4.73 0.99
CA HIS A 246 17.45 4.20 1.84
C HIS A 246 16.45 5.29 2.19
N GLU A 247 15.20 4.92 2.39
CA GLU A 247 14.13 5.88 2.70
C GLU A 247 14.14 6.35 4.15
N PHE A 248 14.67 5.55 5.07
CA PHE A 248 14.69 5.81 6.50
C PHE A 248 15.99 5.32 7.16
N PHE A 249 16.34 5.91 8.27
CA PHE A 249 17.40 5.44 9.15
C PHE A 249 16.90 4.32 10.04
N ILE A 250 15.77 4.53 10.74
CA ILE A 250 15.15 3.55 11.62
C ILE A 250 13.64 3.45 11.30
N ALA A 251 13.16 2.23 11.11
CA ALA A 251 11.73 1.92 11.17
C ALA A 251 11.45 1.07 12.41
N ARG A 252 10.51 1.48 13.24
CA ARG A 252 10.09 0.81 14.47
C ARG A 252 8.66 0.36 14.38
N ILE A 253 8.40 -0.90 14.66
CA ILE A 253 7.06 -1.47 14.64
C ILE A 253 6.82 -2.20 15.97
N TRP A 254 5.67 -1.96 16.60
CA TRP A 254 5.23 -2.67 17.80
C TRP A 254 4.07 -3.59 17.44
N PHE A 255 4.32 -4.88 17.51
CA PHE A 255 3.32 -5.91 17.26
C PHE A 255 2.68 -6.37 18.58
N ASP A 256 1.36 -6.35 18.66
CA ASP A 256 0.59 -7.06 19.70
C ASP A 256 0.97 -8.54 19.68
N LYS A 257 1.46 -9.07 20.80
CA LYS A 257 1.96 -10.46 20.89
C LYS A 257 0.85 -11.49 20.72
N GLU A 258 -0.37 -11.16 21.08
CA GLU A 258 -1.51 -12.09 21.02
C GLU A 258 -2.10 -12.13 19.59
N LYS A 259 -2.35 -10.96 19.02
CA LYS A 259 -3.07 -10.83 17.75
C LYS A 259 -2.17 -10.60 16.54
N LEU A 260 -0.88 -10.34 16.74
CA LEU A 260 0.09 -9.97 15.69
C LEU A 260 -0.32 -8.73 14.88
N ILE A 261 -1.00 -7.79 15.51
CA ILE A 261 -1.43 -6.54 14.88
C ILE A 261 -0.37 -5.47 15.20
N PRO A 262 0.11 -4.69 14.21
CA PRO A 262 0.93 -3.53 14.49
C PRO A 262 0.09 -2.44 15.18
N LEU A 263 0.36 -2.18 16.45
CA LEU A 263 -0.33 -1.14 17.22
C LEU A 263 0.38 0.19 17.15
N LYS A 264 1.68 0.19 16.86
CA LYS A 264 2.45 1.41 16.68
C LYS A 264 3.48 1.23 15.57
N TYR A 265 3.68 2.28 14.80
CA TYR A 265 4.74 2.41 13.81
C TYR A 265 5.38 3.79 13.94
N ALA A 266 6.71 3.85 13.82
CA ALA A 266 7.44 5.11 13.74
C ALA A 266 8.60 4.97 12.74
N SER A 267 8.85 6.01 11.95
CA SER A 267 10.03 6.10 11.10
C SER A 267 10.86 7.34 11.41
N TYR A 268 12.15 7.20 11.23
CA TYR A 268 13.13 8.23 11.55
C TYR A 268 14.12 8.39 10.40
N SER A 269 14.41 9.63 10.04
CA SER A 269 15.53 9.99 9.17
C SER A 269 16.83 10.06 9.97
N TRP A 270 17.95 10.09 9.24
CA TRP A 270 19.28 10.25 9.80
C TRP A 270 19.41 11.55 10.59
N PRO A 271 20.23 11.56 11.65
CA PRO A 271 20.57 12.78 12.38
C PRO A 271 21.11 13.87 11.42
N LEU A 272 20.87 15.12 11.78
CA LEU A 272 21.44 16.27 11.05
C LEU A 272 22.96 16.39 11.22
N GLU A 273 23.46 15.94 12.37
CA GLU A 273 24.87 15.97 12.73
C GLU A 273 25.30 14.57 13.16
N GLU A 274 26.56 14.22 12.96
CA GLU A 274 27.13 12.95 13.36
C GLU A 274 27.00 12.75 14.89
N GLY A 275 26.43 11.60 15.31
CA GLY A 275 26.15 11.30 16.72
C GLY A 275 24.92 12.01 17.32
N GLY A 276 24.19 12.78 16.52
CA GLY A 276 22.92 13.40 16.93
C GLY A 276 21.76 12.40 17.04
N GLU A 277 20.61 12.86 17.54
CA GLU A 277 19.41 12.05 17.63
C GLU A 277 18.73 11.89 16.26
N PRO A 278 18.19 10.69 15.95
CA PRO A 278 17.38 10.47 14.75
C PRO A 278 16.18 11.40 14.68
N LEU A 279 15.86 11.88 13.49
CA LEU A 279 14.73 12.79 13.29
C LEU A 279 13.44 12.01 13.08
N LEU A 280 12.47 12.16 13.95
CA LEU A 280 11.15 11.57 13.75
C LEU A 280 10.51 12.13 12.48
N ASP A 281 10.18 11.25 11.55
CA ASP A 281 9.46 11.59 10.31
C ASP A 281 7.96 11.38 10.45
N GLU A 282 7.57 10.25 11.04
CA GLU A 282 6.18 9.91 11.27
C GLU A 282 6.04 8.92 12.43
N GLU A 283 4.93 9.04 13.15
CA GLU A 283 4.54 8.11 14.19
C GLU A 283 3.02 7.95 14.19
N TYR A 284 2.56 6.70 14.24
CA TYR A 284 1.15 6.31 14.31
C TYR A 284 0.97 5.33 15.44
N THR A 285 0.03 5.59 16.34
CA THR A 285 -0.30 4.67 17.45
C THR A 285 -1.81 4.45 17.49
N TYR A 286 -2.23 3.20 17.41
CA TYR A 286 -3.62 2.79 17.60
C TYR A 286 -3.87 2.47 19.07
N THR A 287 -4.79 3.18 19.67
CA THR A 287 -5.31 2.95 21.02
C THR A 287 -6.80 2.66 20.96
N GLU A 288 -7.39 2.12 22.02
CA GLU A 288 -8.82 1.76 22.09
C GLU A 288 -9.29 0.90 20.91
N LEU A 289 -8.38 0.10 20.35
CA LEU A 289 -8.65 -0.72 19.16
C LEU A 289 -9.66 -1.82 19.46
N GLN A 290 -10.82 -1.76 18.80
CA GLN A 290 -11.85 -2.76 18.83
C GLN A 290 -12.05 -3.36 17.43
N LEU A 291 -11.82 -4.66 17.31
CA LEU A 291 -11.85 -5.39 16.03
C LEU A 291 -13.21 -6.04 15.83
N ASN A 292 -13.68 -6.08 14.58
CA ASN A 292 -14.94 -6.72 14.17
C ASN A 292 -16.15 -6.20 14.96
N VAL A 293 -16.29 -4.89 15.01
CA VAL A 293 -17.41 -4.23 15.72
C VAL A 293 -18.71 -4.29 14.91
N GLY A 294 -18.66 -4.77 13.66
CA GLY A 294 -19.82 -4.95 12.80
C GLY A 294 -20.25 -3.68 12.10
N LEU A 295 -19.28 -2.87 11.61
CA LEU A 295 -19.58 -1.67 10.84
C LEU A 295 -20.35 -2.01 9.57
N ASP A 296 -21.42 -1.29 9.32
CA ASP A 296 -22.26 -1.44 8.14
C ASP A 296 -22.18 -0.22 7.19
N ASP A 297 -23.05 -0.18 6.20
CA ASP A 297 -23.08 0.87 5.21
C ASP A 297 -23.51 2.22 5.78
N SER A 298 -24.29 2.24 6.86
CA SER A 298 -24.72 3.49 7.50
C SER A 298 -23.57 4.18 8.23
N ASP A 299 -22.56 3.43 8.70
CA ASP A 299 -21.34 3.99 9.29
C ASP A 299 -20.49 4.80 8.30
N PHE A 300 -20.74 4.62 7.00
CA PHE A 300 -20.02 5.31 5.92
C PHE A 300 -20.96 6.18 5.08
N ASP A 301 -22.01 6.68 5.70
CA ASP A 301 -22.97 7.62 5.12
C ASP A 301 -22.89 8.98 5.81
N THR A 302 -22.92 10.06 5.04
CA THR A 302 -22.92 11.42 5.58
C THR A 302 -24.17 11.75 6.37
N GLU A 303 -25.28 11.00 6.14
CA GLU A 303 -26.55 11.16 6.87
C GLU A 303 -26.58 10.40 8.21
N HIS A 304 -25.48 9.75 8.61
CA HIS A 304 -25.39 9.08 9.90
C HIS A 304 -25.68 10.05 11.05
N PRO A 305 -26.56 9.71 12.01
CA PRO A 305 -27.06 10.69 13.00
C PRO A 305 -26.00 11.29 13.93
N ASP A 306 -24.87 10.58 14.13
CA ASP A 306 -23.77 11.06 14.98
C ASP A 306 -22.76 11.92 14.22
N TYR A 307 -22.90 12.05 12.90
CA TYR A 307 -22.00 12.84 12.06
C TYR A 307 -22.54 14.25 11.87
N ARG A 308 -21.66 15.17 11.51
CA ARG A 308 -22.02 16.58 11.35
C ARG A 308 -21.78 17.10 9.94
N PHE A 309 -21.87 16.22 8.94
CA PHE A 309 -21.84 16.68 7.57
C PHE A 309 -23.06 17.57 7.28
N PRO A 310 -22.84 18.77 6.67
CA PRO A 310 -23.91 19.69 6.32
C PRO A 310 -24.74 19.20 5.12
#